data_4729941479c54dc54158d97b543097de
#
_entry.id   4729941479c54dc54158d97b543097de
#
_cell.length_a   1.000
_cell.length_b   1.000
_cell.length_c   1.000
_cell.angle_alpha   90.00
_cell.angle_beta   90.00
_cell.angle_gamma   90.00
#
_symmetry.space_group_name_H-M   'P 1'
#
loop_
_entity.id
_entity.type
_entity.pdbx_description
1 polymer ?
#
loop_
_entity_poly.entity_id
_entity_poly.type
_entity_poly.pdbx_seq_one_letter_code
_entity_poly.pdbx_strand_id
1 'polypeptide(L)'
;LAYSGGLDTTAIIPWLKEHYNCEVIACTVNLGQPEDFDAIHEKALKSGASVAETLDVRREFIEEYAYKVLQAGGRYEGRYLLGTSFARPLIGKCLVDMAKKYGADAICHGATGKGNDQVRFELAVKALAPHMKIIAPWRLWDMKSREDEMAYAESHNVPIDKFDEKQTEEEKAAQ
;
A
#
# COMPACT_ATOMS: atom_id res chain seq x y z
N LEU A 1 4.52 2.34 6.26
CA LEU A 1 3.81 1.34 5.46
C LEU A 1 2.83 2.04 4.51
N ALA A 2 2.91 1.76 3.20
CA ALA A 2 1.83 2.05 2.26
C ALA A 2 0.63 1.18 2.61
N TYR A 3 -0.45 1.79 3.07
CA TYR A 3 -1.59 1.07 3.63
C TYR A 3 -2.86 1.33 2.81
N SER A 4 -3.50 0.27 2.37
CA SER A 4 -4.75 0.34 1.58
C SER A 4 -5.99 -0.14 2.34
N GLY A 5 -5.81 -0.75 3.51
CA GLY A 5 -6.91 -1.39 4.26
C GLY A 5 -7.25 -2.82 3.80
N GLY A 6 -6.69 -3.29 2.69
CA GLY A 6 -6.85 -4.67 2.25
C GLY A 6 -6.07 -5.66 3.10
N LEU A 7 -6.38 -6.97 2.95
CA LEU A 7 -5.80 -8.05 3.74
C LEU A 7 -4.27 -8.01 3.75
N ASP A 8 -3.64 -7.96 2.56
CA ASP A 8 -2.19 -7.99 2.40
C ASP A 8 -1.50 -6.90 3.24
N THR A 9 -1.94 -5.64 3.06
CA THR A 9 -1.32 -4.52 3.78
C THR A 9 -1.64 -4.55 5.28
N THR A 10 -2.75 -5.15 5.67
CA THR A 10 -3.15 -5.27 7.07
C THR A 10 -2.34 -6.37 7.77
N ALA A 11 -2.11 -7.52 7.13
CA ALA A 11 -1.23 -8.58 7.63
C ALA A 11 0.24 -8.13 7.77
N ILE A 12 0.67 -7.18 6.95
CA ILE A 12 2.03 -6.62 7.03
C ILE A 12 2.28 -5.90 8.37
N ILE A 13 1.27 -5.31 9.00
CA ILE A 13 1.45 -4.56 10.26
C ILE A 13 2.04 -5.45 11.37
N PRO A 14 1.38 -6.54 11.80
CA PRO A 14 1.94 -7.43 12.81
C PRO A 14 3.24 -8.08 12.33
N TRP A 15 3.35 -8.43 11.04
CA TRP A 15 4.56 -9.03 10.49
C TRP A 15 5.79 -8.11 10.64
N LEU A 16 5.66 -6.81 10.37
CA LEU A 16 6.75 -5.85 10.58
C LEU A 16 7.16 -5.76 12.05
N LYS A 17 6.20 -5.75 12.96
CA LYS A 17 6.46 -5.67 14.41
C LYS A 17 7.21 -6.90 14.91
N GLU A 18 6.85 -8.09 14.45
CA GLU A 18 7.52 -9.34 14.82
C GLU A 18 8.94 -9.45 14.27
N HIS A 19 9.12 -9.12 12.98
CA HIS A 19 10.40 -9.34 12.31
C HIS A 19 11.43 -8.23 12.53
N TYR A 20 10.96 -7.01 12.78
CA TYR A 20 11.85 -5.85 12.95
C TYR A 20 11.78 -5.21 14.32
N ASN A 21 10.86 -5.66 15.19
CA ASN A 21 10.63 -5.05 16.51
C ASN A 21 10.51 -3.52 16.42
N CYS A 22 9.67 -3.04 15.52
CA CYS A 22 9.54 -1.63 15.16
C CYS A 22 8.13 -1.10 15.41
N GLU A 23 8.01 0.22 15.47
CA GLU A 23 6.75 0.93 15.37
C GLU A 23 6.31 1.01 13.90
N VAL A 24 5.01 0.89 13.65
CA VAL A 24 4.45 0.94 12.29
C VAL A 24 3.56 2.17 12.14
N ILE A 25 3.89 2.99 11.15
CA ILE A 25 3.10 4.14 10.72
C ILE A 25 2.37 3.74 9.44
N ALA A 26 1.05 3.61 9.49
CA ALA A 26 0.21 3.31 8.33
C ALA A 26 -0.13 4.61 7.58
N CYS A 27 0.24 4.67 6.31
CA CYS A 27 -0.02 5.82 5.44
C CYS A 27 -1.00 5.42 4.33
N THR A 28 -2.22 5.94 4.41
CA THR A 28 -3.25 5.81 3.37
C THR A 28 -3.29 7.07 2.54
N VAL A 29 -3.44 6.95 1.23
CA VAL A 29 -3.44 8.10 0.31
C VAL A 29 -4.77 8.16 -0.44
N ASN A 30 -5.50 9.26 -0.25
CA ASN A 30 -6.73 9.54 -0.96
C ASN A 30 -6.42 10.24 -2.29
N LEU A 31 -6.65 9.53 -3.40
CA LEU A 31 -6.51 10.01 -4.78
C LEU A 31 -7.89 10.27 -5.42
N GLY A 32 -8.98 10.04 -4.68
CA GLY A 32 -10.37 10.15 -5.17
C GLY A 32 -11.08 8.81 -5.35
N GLN A 33 -10.49 7.69 -4.88
CA GLN A 33 -11.16 6.39 -4.87
C GLN A 33 -12.33 6.40 -3.87
N PRO A 34 -13.41 5.63 -4.14
CA PRO A 34 -14.60 5.58 -3.29
C PRO A 34 -14.40 4.61 -2.11
N GLU A 35 -13.56 4.97 -1.15
CA GLU A 35 -13.24 4.15 0.03
C GLU A 35 -13.68 4.86 1.32
N ASP A 36 -13.99 4.07 2.35
CA ASP A 36 -14.24 4.56 3.70
C ASP A 36 -12.91 4.73 4.44
N PHE A 37 -12.34 5.92 4.35
CA PHE A 37 -11.04 6.23 4.95
C PHE A 37 -11.05 6.20 6.48
N ASP A 38 -12.18 6.45 7.12
CA ASP A 38 -12.31 6.36 8.58
C ASP A 38 -12.25 4.90 9.03
N ALA A 39 -12.95 4.01 8.32
CA ALA A 39 -12.87 2.58 8.57
C ALA A 39 -11.45 2.02 8.32
N ILE A 40 -10.78 2.46 7.25
CA ILE A 40 -9.39 2.08 6.95
C ILE A 40 -8.45 2.54 8.06
N HIS A 41 -8.60 3.76 8.55
CA HIS A 41 -7.82 4.32 9.65
C HIS A 41 -7.98 3.48 10.94
N GLU A 42 -9.23 3.20 11.32
CA GLU A 42 -9.51 2.37 12.50
C GLU A 42 -8.94 0.96 12.37
N LYS A 43 -9.07 0.35 11.18
CA LYS A 43 -8.55 -0.98 10.89
C LYS A 43 -7.02 -1.04 11.08
N ALA A 44 -6.29 -0.02 10.60
CA ALA A 44 -4.85 0.09 10.79
C ALA A 44 -4.47 0.10 12.29
N LEU A 45 -5.12 0.93 13.09
CA LEU A 45 -4.87 1.01 14.53
C LEU A 45 -5.22 -0.29 15.25
N LYS A 46 -6.36 -0.91 14.95
CA LYS A 46 -6.77 -2.21 15.50
C LYS A 46 -5.80 -3.34 15.15
N SER A 47 -5.13 -3.24 14.01
CA SER A 47 -4.12 -4.20 13.56
C SER A 47 -2.75 -3.98 14.18
N GLY A 48 -2.58 -2.95 15.00
CA GLY A 48 -1.37 -2.69 15.76
C GLY A 48 -0.46 -1.60 15.21
N ALA A 49 -0.92 -0.80 14.23
CA ALA A 49 -0.19 0.39 13.82
C ALA A 49 -0.14 1.40 14.98
N SER A 50 1.01 2.02 15.21
CA SER A 50 1.19 3.04 16.24
C SER A 50 0.58 4.37 15.83
N VAL A 51 0.59 4.63 14.53
CA VAL A 51 -0.02 5.81 13.88
C VAL A 51 -0.68 5.37 12.59
N ALA A 52 -1.84 5.94 12.30
CA ALA A 52 -2.49 5.84 11.00
C ALA A 52 -2.82 7.25 10.50
N GLU A 53 -2.42 7.57 9.28
CA GLU A 53 -2.77 8.84 8.63
C GLU A 53 -3.32 8.62 7.24
N THR A 54 -4.34 9.40 6.89
CA THR A 54 -4.88 9.48 5.54
C THR A 54 -4.50 10.84 4.94
N LEU A 55 -3.76 10.82 3.85
CA LEU A 55 -3.33 12.01 3.13
C LEU A 55 -4.27 12.28 1.96
N ASP A 56 -4.96 13.42 1.99
CA ASP A 56 -5.79 13.86 0.86
C ASP A 56 -4.93 14.62 -0.16
N VAL A 57 -4.60 13.95 -1.25
CA VAL A 57 -3.80 14.53 -2.35
C VAL A 57 -4.57 14.54 -3.67
N ARG A 58 -5.92 14.50 -3.62
CA ARG A 58 -6.78 14.50 -4.80
C ARG A 58 -6.47 15.64 -5.75
N ARG A 59 -6.29 16.84 -5.21
CA ARG A 59 -6.00 18.03 -6.01
C ARG A 59 -4.62 17.92 -6.67
N GLU A 60 -3.58 17.57 -5.91
CA GLU A 60 -2.22 17.36 -6.44
C GLU A 60 -2.21 16.27 -7.51
N PHE A 61 -2.93 15.15 -7.26
CA PHE A 61 -3.03 14.06 -8.23
C PHE A 61 -3.62 14.52 -9.57
N ILE A 62 -4.68 15.32 -9.55
CA ILE A 62 -5.33 15.82 -10.78
C ILE A 62 -4.45 16.86 -11.47
N GLU A 63 -3.99 17.88 -10.75
CA GLU A 63 -3.31 19.05 -11.34
C GLU A 63 -1.88 18.70 -11.81
N GLU A 64 -1.13 17.94 -11.00
CA GLU A 64 0.29 17.72 -11.24
C GLU A 64 0.60 16.39 -11.97
N TYR A 65 -0.32 15.46 -11.98
CA TYR A 65 -0.12 14.15 -12.60
C TYR A 65 -1.13 13.88 -13.73
N ALA A 66 -2.43 13.83 -13.42
CA ALA A 66 -3.43 13.40 -14.38
C ALA A 66 -3.55 14.36 -15.57
N TYR A 67 -3.59 15.67 -15.35
CA TYR A 67 -3.66 16.65 -16.42
C TYR A 67 -2.40 16.63 -17.31
N LYS A 68 -1.22 16.45 -16.74
CA LYS A 68 0.02 16.37 -17.52
C LYS A 68 0.03 15.12 -18.42
N VAL A 69 -0.42 13.98 -17.90
CA VAL A 69 -0.55 12.75 -18.70
C VAL A 69 -1.59 12.92 -19.80
N LEU A 70 -2.72 13.56 -19.50
CA LEU A 70 -3.77 13.84 -20.48
C LEU A 70 -3.27 14.78 -21.58
N GLN A 71 -2.59 15.87 -21.24
CA GLN A 71 -2.00 16.84 -22.19
C GLN A 71 -0.96 16.18 -23.09
N ALA A 72 -0.18 15.23 -22.55
CA ALA A 72 0.78 14.45 -23.32
C ALA A 72 0.14 13.35 -24.19
N GLY A 73 -1.19 13.18 -24.15
CA GLY A 73 -1.88 12.08 -24.83
C GLY A 73 -1.49 10.69 -24.31
N GLY A 74 -1.07 10.61 -23.05
CA GLY A 74 -0.52 9.39 -22.44
C GLY A 74 -1.53 8.25 -22.42
N ARG A 75 -1.27 7.24 -23.23
CA ARG A 75 -2.05 6.00 -23.31
C ARG A 75 -1.14 4.83 -23.64
N TYR A 76 -1.40 3.67 -23.04
CA TYR A 76 -0.70 2.44 -23.39
C TYR A 76 -1.56 1.64 -24.37
N GLU A 77 -1.00 1.27 -25.51
CA GLU A 77 -1.67 0.53 -26.60
C GLU A 77 -3.02 1.16 -27.05
N GLY A 78 -3.13 2.50 -26.96
CA GLY A 78 -4.34 3.23 -27.37
C GLY A 78 -5.57 3.07 -26.48
N ARG A 79 -5.49 2.31 -25.41
CA ARG A 79 -6.63 1.95 -24.54
C ARG A 79 -6.43 2.30 -23.07
N TYR A 80 -5.31 1.88 -22.48
CA TYR A 80 -5.09 2.01 -21.05
C TYR A 80 -4.59 3.42 -20.68
N LEU A 81 -5.32 4.09 -19.79
CA LEU A 81 -5.07 5.49 -19.40
C LEU A 81 -3.95 5.67 -18.36
N LEU A 82 -3.22 4.61 -18.02
CA LEU A 82 -2.04 4.65 -17.14
C LEU A 82 -2.29 5.13 -15.70
N GLY A 83 -3.53 5.10 -15.20
CA GLY A 83 -3.89 5.63 -13.88
C GLY A 83 -2.98 5.15 -12.75
N THR A 84 -2.76 3.84 -12.63
CA THR A 84 -1.85 3.28 -11.62
C THR A 84 -0.39 3.68 -11.84
N SER A 85 0.03 3.92 -13.09
CA SER A 85 1.41 4.25 -13.43
C SER A 85 1.85 5.60 -12.88
N PHE A 86 0.97 6.59 -12.86
CA PHE A 86 1.28 7.91 -12.31
C PHE A 86 0.73 8.13 -10.90
N ALA A 87 -0.21 7.29 -10.42
CA ALA A 87 -0.65 7.30 -9.03
C ALA A 87 0.45 6.80 -8.06
N ARG A 88 1.15 5.71 -8.41
CA ARG A 88 2.17 5.09 -7.55
C ARG A 88 3.36 6.01 -7.23
N PRO A 89 3.91 6.80 -8.16
CA PRO A 89 4.93 7.80 -7.85
C PRO A 89 4.48 8.86 -6.84
N LEU A 90 3.24 9.34 -6.92
CA LEU A 90 2.69 10.27 -5.94
C LEU A 90 2.55 9.61 -4.57
N ILE A 91 2.04 8.37 -4.51
CA ILE A 91 2.00 7.61 -3.24
C ILE A 91 3.41 7.44 -2.67
N GLY A 92 4.40 7.11 -3.51
CA GLY A 92 5.80 7.01 -3.11
C GLY A 92 6.34 8.32 -2.52
N LYS A 93 5.99 9.47 -3.09
CA LYS A 93 6.31 10.80 -2.54
C LYS A 93 5.66 10.97 -1.16
N CYS A 94 4.38 10.66 -1.02
CA CYS A 94 3.67 10.73 0.26
C CYS A 94 4.34 9.87 1.34
N LEU A 95 4.77 8.66 0.99
CA LEU A 95 5.49 7.77 1.91
C LEU A 95 6.82 8.36 2.37
N VAL A 96 7.56 9.00 1.48
CA VAL A 96 8.82 9.68 1.83
C VAL A 96 8.56 10.88 2.74
N ASP A 97 7.53 11.68 2.47
CA ASP A 97 7.16 12.82 3.30
C ASP A 97 6.71 12.37 4.70
N MET A 98 5.94 11.29 4.78
CA MET A 98 5.56 10.66 6.06
C MET A 98 6.77 10.11 6.82
N ALA A 99 7.67 9.42 6.13
CA ALA A 99 8.89 8.91 6.75
C ALA A 99 9.74 10.03 7.34
N LYS A 100 9.87 11.15 6.63
CA LYS A 100 10.56 12.35 7.16
C LYS A 100 9.84 12.96 8.35
N LYS A 101 8.50 13.08 8.29
CA LYS A 101 7.67 13.64 9.37
C LYS A 101 7.85 12.90 10.69
N TYR A 102 7.91 11.58 10.62
CA TYR A 102 7.99 10.70 11.80
C TYR A 102 9.40 10.19 12.11
N GLY A 103 10.40 10.56 11.33
CA GLY A 103 11.76 10.07 11.51
C GLY A 103 11.88 8.56 11.31
N ALA A 104 11.14 8.00 10.34
CA ALA A 104 11.14 6.57 10.10
C ALA A 104 12.43 6.09 9.44
N ASP A 105 12.87 4.87 9.78
CA ASP A 105 14.12 4.26 9.28
C ASP A 105 13.92 3.52 7.94
N ALA A 106 12.68 3.16 7.64
CA ALA A 106 12.35 2.37 6.44
C ALA A 106 10.96 2.71 5.89
N ILE A 107 10.77 2.45 4.61
CA ILE A 107 9.47 2.49 3.92
C ILE A 107 9.11 1.08 3.50
N CYS A 108 7.86 0.67 3.79
CA CYS A 108 7.33 -0.63 3.43
C CYS A 108 6.16 -0.50 2.45
N HIS A 109 6.06 -1.44 1.50
CA HIS A 109 4.91 -1.56 0.60
C HIS A 109 4.47 -3.01 0.43
N GLY A 110 3.17 -3.21 0.19
CA GLY A 110 2.55 -4.51 -0.05
C GLY A 110 2.46 -4.91 -1.54
N ALA A 111 3.21 -4.28 -2.42
CA ALA A 111 3.19 -4.66 -3.83
C ALA A 111 3.85 -6.03 -4.04
N THR A 112 3.17 -6.90 -4.81
CA THR A 112 3.68 -8.23 -5.13
C THR A 112 4.94 -8.14 -5.99
N GLY A 113 5.83 -9.15 -5.87
CA GLY A 113 7.09 -9.20 -6.62
C GLY A 113 6.95 -9.44 -8.13
N LYS A 114 5.73 -9.60 -8.65
CA LYS A 114 5.45 -9.93 -10.06
C LYS A 114 4.95 -8.74 -10.89
N GLY A 115 4.49 -7.66 -10.22
CA GLY A 115 3.88 -6.51 -10.89
C GLY A 115 4.82 -5.32 -11.07
N ASN A 116 4.37 -4.32 -11.84
CA ASN A 116 5.11 -3.07 -12.04
C ASN A 116 5.02 -2.12 -10.84
N ASP A 117 4.07 -2.32 -9.93
CA ASP A 117 3.83 -1.40 -8.82
C ASP A 117 5.00 -1.34 -7.86
N GLN A 118 5.66 -2.47 -7.56
CA GLN A 118 6.88 -2.49 -6.76
C GLN A 118 7.96 -1.57 -7.34
N VAL A 119 8.18 -1.64 -8.65
CA VAL A 119 9.19 -0.81 -9.33
C VAL A 119 8.83 0.67 -9.21
N ARG A 120 7.57 1.02 -9.38
CA ARG A 120 7.09 2.41 -9.29
C ARG A 120 7.27 2.98 -7.89
N PHE A 121 6.92 2.22 -6.84
CA PHE A 121 7.16 2.64 -5.46
C PHE A 121 8.65 2.78 -5.16
N GLU A 122 9.43 1.75 -5.49
CA GLU A 122 10.86 1.72 -5.16
C GLU A 122 11.65 2.80 -5.90
N LEU A 123 11.36 3.05 -7.18
CA LEU A 123 12.00 4.13 -7.93
C LEU A 123 11.64 5.50 -7.37
N ALA A 124 10.37 5.73 -6.99
CA ALA A 124 9.98 6.99 -6.37
C ALA A 124 10.70 7.23 -5.04
N VAL A 125 10.76 6.21 -4.18
CA VAL A 125 11.51 6.29 -2.91
C VAL A 125 12.99 6.49 -3.15
N LYS A 126 13.61 5.75 -4.07
CA LYS A 126 15.03 5.88 -4.42
C LYS A 126 15.38 7.27 -4.96
N ALA A 127 14.50 7.86 -5.76
CA ALA A 127 14.70 9.20 -6.31
C ALA A 127 14.60 10.30 -5.23
N LEU A 128 13.70 10.18 -4.26
CA LEU A 128 13.38 11.21 -3.27
C LEU A 128 14.12 11.03 -1.94
N ALA A 129 14.50 9.79 -1.61
CA ALA A 129 15.19 9.42 -0.38
C ALA A 129 16.10 8.20 -0.63
N PRO A 130 17.23 8.35 -1.37
CA PRO A 130 18.07 7.25 -1.81
C PRO A 130 18.69 6.43 -0.66
N HIS A 131 18.82 7.03 0.52
CA HIS A 131 19.32 6.39 1.74
C HIS A 131 18.25 5.56 2.48
N MET A 132 16.98 5.73 2.14
CA MET A 132 15.88 5.07 2.82
C MET A 132 15.86 3.56 2.52
N LYS A 133 15.77 2.75 3.57
CA LYS A 133 15.59 1.30 3.44
C LYS A 133 14.16 1.01 2.91
N ILE A 134 14.07 0.08 1.97
CA ILE A 134 12.78 -0.39 1.46
C ILE A 134 12.55 -1.83 1.93
N ILE A 135 11.37 -2.08 2.49
CA ILE A 135 10.93 -3.40 2.91
C ILE A 135 9.76 -3.81 2.01
N ALA A 136 9.89 -4.95 1.35
CA ALA A 136 8.87 -5.53 0.49
C ALA A 136 8.55 -6.95 0.99
N PRO A 137 7.59 -7.12 1.90
CA PRO A 137 7.29 -8.40 2.55
C PRO A 137 7.03 -9.55 1.57
N TRP A 138 6.32 -9.30 0.48
CA TRP A 138 6.07 -10.29 -0.57
C TRP A 138 7.32 -10.99 -1.14
N ARG A 139 8.49 -10.43 -0.94
CA ARG A 139 9.78 -11.05 -1.31
C ARG A 139 10.47 -11.74 -0.15
N LEU A 140 9.94 -11.60 1.07
CA LEU A 140 10.62 -11.99 2.31
C LEU A 140 9.82 -13.00 3.13
N TRP A 141 8.49 -12.94 3.10
CA TRP A 141 7.63 -13.81 3.90
C TRP A 141 7.34 -15.14 3.21
N ASP A 142 6.92 -16.13 4.00
CA ASP A 142 6.63 -17.49 3.52
C ASP A 142 5.16 -17.70 3.11
N MET A 143 4.30 -16.71 3.32
CA MET A 143 2.88 -16.76 2.91
C MET A 143 2.80 -16.74 1.38
N LYS A 144 2.19 -17.77 0.80
CA LYS A 144 2.15 -17.98 -0.66
C LYS A 144 0.76 -17.85 -1.24
N SER A 145 -0.25 -17.93 -0.38
CA SER A 145 -1.66 -17.88 -0.75
C SER A 145 -2.42 -16.89 0.14
N ARG A 146 -3.60 -16.50 -0.33
CA ARG A 146 -4.50 -15.67 0.45
C ARG A 146 -5.01 -16.39 1.71
N GLU A 147 -5.12 -17.71 1.66
CA GLU A 147 -5.44 -18.52 2.84
C GLU A 147 -4.35 -18.41 3.91
N ASP A 148 -3.08 -18.44 3.52
CA ASP A 148 -1.96 -18.27 4.45
C ASP A 148 -2.03 -16.91 5.13
N GLU A 149 -2.35 -15.86 4.36
CA GLU A 149 -2.51 -14.49 4.89
C GLU A 149 -3.70 -14.38 5.84
N MET A 150 -4.84 -14.99 5.51
CA MET A 150 -6.00 -15.01 6.39
C MET A 150 -5.71 -15.75 7.69
N ALA A 151 -5.10 -16.94 7.63
CA ALA A 151 -4.71 -17.70 8.80
C ALA A 151 -3.72 -16.92 9.69
N TYR A 152 -2.78 -16.21 9.06
CA TYR A 152 -1.84 -15.34 9.76
C TYR A 152 -2.57 -14.15 10.43
N ALA A 153 -3.46 -13.48 9.71
CA ALA A 153 -4.25 -12.38 10.23
C ALA A 153 -5.13 -12.81 11.41
N GLU A 154 -5.81 -13.96 11.31
CA GLU A 154 -6.61 -14.55 12.40
C GLU A 154 -5.76 -14.83 13.65
N SER A 155 -4.58 -15.44 13.46
CA SER A 155 -3.68 -15.78 14.58
C SER A 155 -3.16 -14.54 15.32
N HIS A 156 -3.17 -13.38 14.68
CA HIS A 156 -2.73 -12.10 15.22
C HIS A 156 -3.90 -11.17 15.62
N ASN A 157 -5.14 -11.68 15.62
CA ASN A 157 -6.35 -10.90 15.90
C ASN A 157 -6.51 -9.66 15.01
N VAL A 158 -6.06 -9.75 13.78
CA VAL A 158 -6.20 -8.70 12.78
C VAL A 158 -7.63 -8.71 12.23
N PRO A 159 -8.32 -7.57 12.13
CA PRO A 159 -9.65 -7.51 11.56
C PRO A 159 -9.68 -7.94 10.09
N ILE A 160 -10.45 -8.98 9.79
CA ILE A 160 -10.74 -9.43 8.42
C ILE A 160 -12.16 -8.98 8.10
N ASP A 161 -12.36 -8.40 6.93
CA ASP A 161 -13.68 -7.96 6.50
C ASP A 161 -14.35 -8.95 5.52
N LYS A 162 -15.65 -8.76 5.31
CA LYS A 162 -16.43 -9.65 4.43
C LYS A 162 -15.98 -9.61 2.97
N PHE A 163 -15.30 -8.55 2.55
CA PHE A 163 -14.76 -8.44 1.20
C PHE A 163 -13.54 -9.33 1.04
N ASP A 164 -12.68 -9.38 2.05
CA ASP A 164 -11.52 -10.28 2.09
C ASP A 164 -11.95 -11.73 2.05
N GLU A 165 -12.97 -12.11 2.85
CA GLU A 165 -13.57 -13.45 2.86
C GLU A 165 -14.11 -13.83 1.48
N LYS A 166 -14.90 -12.95 0.84
CA LYS A 166 -15.50 -13.20 -0.47
C LYS A 166 -14.47 -13.38 -1.57
N GLN A 167 -13.42 -12.57 -1.60
CA GLN A 167 -12.34 -12.73 -2.59
C GLN A 167 -11.64 -14.08 -2.44
N THR A 168 -11.42 -14.54 -1.22
CA THR A 168 -10.82 -15.86 -0.96
C THR A 168 -11.70 -17.00 -1.45
N GLU A 169 -13.03 -16.90 -1.29
CA GLU A 169 -13.97 -17.89 -1.82
C GLU A 169 -13.99 -17.90 -3.35
N GLU A 170 -13.92 -16.73 -4.00
CA GLU A 170 -13.87 -16.61 -5.46
C GLU A 170 -12.58 -17.21 -6.04
N GLU A 171 -11.43 -17.01 -5.39
CA GLU A 171 -10.16 -17.61 -5.79
C GLU A 171 -10.17 -19.14 -5.65
N LYS A 172 -10.77 -19.69 -4.58
CA LYS A 172 -10.95 -21.14 -4.40
C LYS A 172 -11.86 -21.76 -5.47
N ALA A 173 -12.90 -21.04 -5.88
CA ALA A 173 -13.82 -21.51 -6.91
C ALA A 173 -13.21 -21.49 -8.32
N ALA A 174 -12.12 -20.76 -8.54
CA ALA A 174 -11.43 -20.61 -9.82
C ALA A 174 -10.29 -21.64 -10.03
N GLN A 175 -9.93 -22.41 -9.00
CA GLN A 175 -8.94 -23.49 -9.05
C GLN A 175 -9.58 -24.85 -9.34
#